data_bb0ebed9107f91517b5bf8684344aa39
#
_entry.id   bb0ebed9107f91517b5bf8684344aa39
#
_cell.length_a   1.000
_cell.length_b   1.000
_cell.length_c   1.000
_cell.angle_alpha   90.00
_cell.angle_beta   90.00
_cell.angle_gamma   90.00
#
_symmetry.space_group_name_H-M   'P 1'
#
loop_
_entity.id
_entity.type
_entity.pdbx_description
1 polymer ?
#
loop_
_entity_poly.entity_id
_entity_poly.type
_entity_poly.pdbx_seq_one_letter_code
_entity_poly.pdbx_strand_id
1 'polypeptide(L)'
;PEYSVLMSVYAGEKPEHLRASIESMLSQTYVTNDFVLVCDGKLTKELDEVVDYYEENYECFHPIRLKENVGTGRCANRGIDACKNEYIVKMDSDDIAKPDRCERSLYALAKHPEIDMLGAYIDEFDSQTGEVIATKKTPLTNKEIHKYARRRNPFNNQTLVYKKSRALSVGGYSNIKRCEDYEFVVKMLADGA
;
A
#
# COMPACT_ATOMS: atom_id res chain seq x y z
N PRO A 1 -14.37 -0.67 -9.97
CA PRO A 1 -13.36 0.07 -10.74
C PRO A 1 -12.01 -0.67 -10.72
N GLU A 2 -11.24 -0.58 -11.81
CA GLU A 2 -9.88 -1.11 -11.87
C GLU A 2 -8.97 -0.39 -10.87
N TYR A 3 -7.93 -1.07 -10.41
CA TYR A 3 -7.01 -0.56 -9.40
C TYR A 3 -5.58 -1.04 -9.64
N SER A 4 -4.63 -0.26 -9.15
CA SER A 4 -3.22 -0.61 -9.08
C SER A 4 -2.85 -1.03 -7.66
N VAL A 5 -2.05 -2.07 -7.52
CA VAL A 5 -1.37 -2.36 -6.26
C VAL A 5 -0.05 -1.59 -6.24
N LEU A 6 0.23 -0.91 -5.13
CA LEU A 6 1.51 -0.27 -4.88
C LEU A 6 2.19 -0.89 -3.68
N MET A 7 3.32 -1.54 -3.91
CA MET A 7 4.19 -2.13 -2.90
C MET A 7 5.61 -1.61 -3.05
N SER A 8 6.35 -1.52 -1.97
CA SER A 8 7.80 -1.26 -2.00
C SER A 8 8.55 -2.30 -1.18
N VAL A 9 9.77 -2.60 -1.60
CA VAL A 9 10.67 -3.53 -0.92
C VAL A 9 12.09 -2.97 -0.90
N TYR A 10 12.85 -3.27 0.15
CA TYR A 10 14.25 -2.91 0.27
C TYR A 10 15.10 -4.12 0.72
N ALA A 11 16.41 -4.02 0.68
CA ALA A 11 17.32 -5.14 0.94
C ALA A 11 17.23 -5.78 2.35
N GLY A 12 16.58 -5.11 3.30
CA GLY A 12 16.37 -5.63 4.66
C GLY A 12 15.14 -6.53 4.83
N GLU A 13 14.33 -6.68 3.77
CA GLU A 13 13.15 -7.56 3.79
C GLU A 13 13.55 -9.03 3.69
N LYS A 14 12.67 -9.92 4.14
CA LYS A 14 12.85 -11.37 4.00
C LYS A 14 12.14 -11.87 2.74
N PRO A 15 12.79 -12.75 1.94
CA PRO A 15 12.20 -13.28 0.71
C PRO A 15 10.85 -13.98 0.92
N GLU A 16 10.70 -14.71 2.03
CA GLU A 16 9.45 -15.39 2.40
C GLU A 16 8.31 -14.43 2.71
N HIS A 17 8.59 -13.28 3.35
CA HIS A 17 7.58 -12.25 3.62
C HIS A 17 7.14 -11.58 2.31
N LEU A 18 8.11 -11.15 1.49
CA LEU A 18 7.82 -10.55 0.20
C LEU A 18 6.96 -11.48 -0.66
N ARG A 19 7.30 -12.78 -0.74
CA ARG A 19 6.52 -13.77 -1.48
C ARG A 19 5.09 -13.87 -0.97
N ALA A 20 4.91 -14.05 0.34
CA ALA A 20 3.59 -14.16 0.96
C ALA A 20 2.73 -12.90 0.72
N SER A 21 3.33 -11.72 0.82
CA SER A 21 2.67 -10.45 0.58
C SER A 21 2.20 -10.31 -0.88
N ILE A 22 3.08 -10.59 -1.86
CA ILE A 22 2.74 -10.56 -3.30
C ILE A 22 1.63 -11.57 -3.60
N GLU A 23 1.75 -12.81 -3.14
CA GLU A 23 0.73 -13.85 -3.36
C GLU A 23 -0.62 -13.47 -2.78
N SER A 24 -0.66 -12.86 -1.60
CA SER A 24 -1.91 -12.41 -0.98
C SER A 24 -2.62 -11.33 -1.80
N MET A 25 -1.89 -10.52 -2.56
CA MET A 25 -2.45 -9.48 -3.43
C MET A 25 -2.80 -10.00 -4.83
N LEU A 26 -2.05 -10.98 -5.35
CA LEU A 26 -2.37 -11.61 -6.65
C LEU A 26 -3.56 -12.57 -6.55
N SER A 27 -3.83 -13.13 -5.35
CA SER A 27 -4.94 -14.05 -5.09
C SER A 27 -6.22 -13.40 -4.57
N GLN A 28 -6.37 -12.08 -4.70
CA GLN A 28 -7.58 -11.38 -4.28
C GLN A 28 -8.81 -11.85 -5.07
N THR A 29 -10.01 -11.86 -4.42
CA THR A 29 -11.29 -12.18 -5.09
C THR A 29 -11.60 -11.21 -6.24
N TYR A 30 -11.13 -9.97 -6.15
CA TYR A 30 -11.12 -9.02 -7.24
C TYR A 30 -9.67 -8.73 -7.64
N VAL A 31 -9.24 -9.32 -8.74
CA VAL A 31 -7.84 -9.30 -9.18
C VAL A 31 -7.43 -7.94 -9.75
N THR A 32 -6.17 -7.56 -9.54
CA THR A 32 -5.60 -6.36 -10.15
C THR A 32 -5.14 -6.64 -11.59
N ASN A 33 -5.17 -5.61 -12.42
CA ASN A 33 -4.53 -5.61 -13.74
C ASN A 33 -3.21 -4.82 -13.76
N ASP A 34 -2.76 -4.32 -12.60
CA ASP A 34 -1.57 -3.49 -12.48
C ASP A 34 -0.98 -3.60 -11.06
N PHE A 35 0.13 -4.29 -10.94
CA PHE A 35 0.87 -4.46 -9.69
C PHE A 35 2.24 -3.81 -9.82
N VAL A 36 2.44 -2.67 -9.19
CA VAL A 36 3.69 -1.91 -9.19
C VAL A 36 4.47 -2.25 -7.91
N LEU A 37 5.62 -2.93 -8.07
CA LEU A 37 6.59 -3.14 -6.99
C LEU A 37 7.78 -2.20 -7.17
N VAL A 38 8.08 -1.36 -6.20
CA VAL A 38 9.27 -0.50 -6.24
C VAL A 38 10.36 -1.10 -5.37
N CYS A 39 11.47 -1.52 -6.00
CA CYS A 39 12.66 -2.01 -5.32
C CYS A 39 13.53 -0.80 -4.92
N ASP A 40 13.58 -0.49 -3.63
CA ASP A 40 14.27 0.68 -3.09
C ASP A 40 15.77 0.43 -2.93
N GLY A 41 16.48 0.57 -4.04
CA GLY A 41 17.90 0.27 -4.18
C GLY A 41 18.19 -1.19 -4.51
N LYS A 42 19.46 -1.55 -4.44
CA LYS A 42 19.90 -2.91 -4.73
C LYS A 42 19.36 -3.90 -3.68
N LEU A 43 18.65 -4.92 -4.12
CA LEU A 43 18.16 -6.01 -3.28
C LEU A 43 19.24 -7.09 -3.03
N THR A 44 18.94 -8.03 -2.14
CA THR A 44 19.71 -9.27 -2.03
C THR A 44 19.39 -10.19 -3.20
N LYS A 45 20.27 -11.15 -3.47
CA LYS A 45 20.05 -12.12 -4.56
C LYS A 45 18.74 -12.89 -4.38
N GLU A 46 18.44 -13.29 -3.16
CA GLU A 46 17.22 -14.04 -2.82
C GLU A 46 15.95 -13.22 -3.02
N LEU A 47 16.00 -11.92 -2.74
CA LEU A 47 14.88 -11.01 -3.02
C LEU A 47 14.74 -10.75 -4.53
N ASP A 48 15.85 -10.55 -5.25
CA ASP A 48 15.81 -10.41 -6.71
C ASP A 48 15.21 -11.66 -7.38
N GLU A 49 15.57 -12.87 -6.93
CA GLU A 49 14.98 -14.13 -7.41
C GLU A 49 13.45 -14.19 -7.21
N VAL A 50 12.93 -13.63 -6.10
CA VAL A 50 11.48 -13.51 -5.88
C VAL A 50 10.87 -12.54 -6.89
N VAL A 51 11.46 -11.35 -7.05
CA VAL A 51 10.96 -10.32 -7.97
C VAL A 51 10.97 -10.80 -9.41
N ASP A 52 12.07 -11.40 -9.85
CA ASP A 52 12.23 -11.94 -11.21
C ASP A 52 11.18 -13.02 -11.50
N TYR A 53 10.93 -13.92 -10.54
CA TYR A 53 9.88 -14.94 -10.69
C TYR A 53 8.50 -14.34 -11.00
N TYR A 54 8.06 -13.29 -10.26
CA TYR A 54 6.75 -12.67 -10.50
C TYR A 54 6.74 -11.83 -11.78
N GLU A 55 7.83 -11.16 -12.13
CA GLU A 55 7.97 -10.42 -13.37
C GLU A 55 7.84 -11.33 -14.60
N GLU A 56 8.43 -12.54 -14.56
CA GLU A 56 8.37 -13.50 -15.64
C GLU A 56 7.03 -14.23 -15.77
N ASN A 57 6.29 -14.40 -14.67
CA ASN A 57 5.10 -15.25 -14.64
C ASN A 57 3.76 -14.51 -14.56
N TYR A 58 3.78 -13.18 -14.31
CA TYR A 58 2.55 -12.38 -14.15
C TYR A 58 2.61 -11.11 -14.98
N GLU A 59 1.82 -11.06 -16.04
CA GLU A 59 1.78 -9.92 -16.96
C GLU A 59 1.39 -8.59 -16.27
N CYS A 60 0.61 -8.64 -15.20
CA CYS A 60 0.23 -7.46 -14.43
C CYS A 60 1.31 -6.96 -13.47
N PHE A 61 2.42 -7.68 -13.29
CA PHE A 61 3.45 -7.37 -12.30
C PHE A 61 4.60 -6.57 -12.92
N HIS A 62 4.80 -5.34 -12.41
CA HIS A 62 5.73 -4.35 -12.97
C HIS A 62 6.73 -3.89 -11.91
N PRO A 63 7.91 -4.51 -11.77
CA PRO A 63 8.93 -4.05 -10.83
C PRO A 63 9.70 -2.84 -11.36
N ILE A 64 9.92 -1.87 -10.48
CA ILE A 64 10.77 -0.68 -10.72
C ILE A 64 12.00 -0.83 -9.85
N ARG A 65 13.15 -1.11 -10.46
CA ARG A 65 14.43 -1.29 -9.74
C ARG A 65 15.17 0.04 -9.66
N LEU A 66 15.24 0.64 -8.47
CA LEU A 66 16.00 1.86 -8.24
C LEU A 66 17.49 1.52 -8.05
N LYS A 67 18.37 2.40 -8.53
CA LYS A 67 19.83 2.19 -8.43
C LYS A 67 20.35 2.31 -7.00
N GLU A 68 19.68 3.11 -6.18
CA GLU A 68 20.06 3.40 -4.79
C GLU A 68 18.81 3.49 -3.91
N ASN A 69 18.97 3.28 -2.61
CA ASN A 69 17.90 3.48 -1.63
C ASN A 69 17.60 4.98 -1.50
N VAL A 70 16.39 5.35 -1.86
CA VAL A 70 15.90 6.74 -1.85
C VAL A 70 14.98 7.05 -0.68
N GLY A 71 14.60 6.01 0.07
CA GLY A 71 13.69 6.08 1.21
C GLY A 71 12.21 5.96 0.83
N THR A 72 11.40 5.55 1.81
CA THR A 72 10.01 5.12 1.65
C THR A 72 9.13 6.13 0.89
N GLY A 73 9.21 7.42 1.23
CA GLY A 73 8.39 8.46 0.60
C GLY A 73 8.69 8.64 -0.89
N ARG A 74 9.98 8.73 -1.26
CA ARG A 74 10.37 8.85 -2.67
C ARG A 74 10.07 7.59 -3.45
N CYS A 75 10.25 6.43 -2.81
CA CYS A 75 9.90 5.13 -3.36
C CYS A 75 8.41 5.08 -3.68
N ALA A 76 7.55 5.46 -2.72
CA ALA A 76 6.10 5.51 -2.91
C ALA A 76 5.70 6.45 -4.06
N ASN A 77 6.32 7.63 -4.19
CA ASN A 77 6.04 8.56 -5.28
C ASN A 77 6.39 7.95 -6.66
N ARG A 78 7.53 7.25 -6.77
CA ARG A 78 7.87 6.53 -8.01
C ARG A 78 6.80 5.50 -8.40
N GLY A 79 6.26 4.81 -7.39
CA GLY A 79 5.19 3.85 -7.60
C GLY A 79 3.87 4.53 -7.98
N ILE A 80 3.48 5.64 -7.32
CA ILE A 80 2.28 6.42 -7.67
C ILE A 80 2.33 6.87 -9.13
N ASP A 81 3.47 7.41 -9.57
CA ASP A 81 3.64 7.85 -10.96
C ASP A 81 3.43 6.70 -11.96
N ALA A 82 3.94 5.51 -11.64
CA ALA A 82 3.90 4.33 -12.49
C ALA A 82 2.53 3.60 -12.51
N CYS A 83 1.75 3.67 -11.42
CA CYS A 83 0.42 3.07 -11.36
C CYS A 83 -0.46 3.56 -12.52
N LYS A 84 -1.14 2.64 -13.20
CA LYS A 84 -1.99 2.96 -14.37
C LYS A 84 -3.38 3.43 -13.97
N ASN A 85 -3.92 2.91 -12.85
CA ASN A 85 -5.30 3.11 -12.45
C ASN A 85 -5.47 4.30 -11.49
N GLU A 86 -6.69 4.82 -11.43
CA GLU A 86 -7.06 5.90 -10.51
C GLU A 86 -7.04 5.45 -9.04
N TYR A 87 -7.45 4.23 -8.77
CA TYR A 87 -7.42 3.70 -7.41
C TYR A 87 -6.10 2.97 -7.15
N ILE A 88 -5.37 3.42 -6.14
CA ILE A 88 -4.13 2.79 -5.67
C ILE A 88 -4.41 2.08 -4.35
N VAL A 89 -4.17 0.78 -4.32
CA VAL A 89 -4.21 -0.07 -3.13
C VAL A 89 -2.78 -0.25 -2.61
N LYS A 90 -2.48 0.39 -1.48
CA LYS A 90 -1.17 0.26 -0.85
C LYS A 90 -1.05 -1.08 -0.13
N MET A 91 0.14 -1.69 -0.19
CA MET A 91 0.49 -2.90 0.53
C MET A 91 1.94 -2.83 0.99
N ASP A 92 2.22 -3.25 2.21
CA ASP A 92 3.58 -3.37 2.71
C ASP A 92 4.12 -4.78 2.41
N SER A 93 5.44 -4.94 2.23
CA SER A 93 6.06 -6.17 1.73
C SER A 93 6.13 -7.31 2.75
N ASP A 94 5.75 -7.05 3.99
CA ASP A 94 5.77 -7.99 5.11
C ASP A 94 4.39 -8.30 5.70
N ASP A 95 3.33 -7.76 5.09
CA ASP A 95 1.94 -7.98 5.51
C ASP A 95 1.22 -8.98 4.59
N ILE A 96 0.09 -9.52 5.06
CA ILE A 96 -0.77 -10.44 4.30
C ILE A 96 -2.17 -9.84 4.17
N ALA A 97 -2.65 -9.66 2.95
CA ALA A 97 -3.99 -9.18 2.69
C ALA A 97 -5.03 -10.30 2.85
N LYS A 98 -6.18 -9.99 3.48
CA LYS A 98 -7.32 -10.90 3.45
C LYS A 98 -7.84 -11.04 2.01
N PRO A 99 -8.35 -12.22 1.61
CA PRO A 99 -8.69 -12.51 0.20
C PRO A 99 -9.71 -11.55 -0.42
N ASP A 100 -10.61 -10.98 0.38
CA ASP A 100 -11.69 -10.08 -0.07
C ASP A 100 -11.39 -8.58 0.15
N ARG A 101 -10.15 -8.23 0.55
CA ARG A 101 -9.78 -6.85 0.90
C ARG A 101 -10.03 -5.88 -0.25
N CYS A 102 -9.54 -6.20 -1.44
CA CYS A 102 -9.63 -5.30 -2.59
C CYS A 102 -11.09 -5.17 -3.06
N GLU A 103 -11.81 -6.27 -3.16
CA GLU A 103 -13.22 -6.28 -3.53
C GLU A 103 -14.05 -5.39 -2.60
N ARG A 104 -13.90 -5.55 -1.28
CA ARG A 104 -14.64 -4.75 -0.29
C ARG A 104 -14.28 -3.28 -0.33
N SER A 105 -12.99 -2.96 -0.46
CA SER A 105 -12.52 -1.57 -0.52
C SER A 105 -13.05 -0.86 -1.77
N LEU A 106 -12.94 -1.51 -2.93
CA LEU A 106 -13.39 -0.93 -4.18
C LEU A 106 -14.91 -0.87 -4.30
N TYR A 107 -15.62 -1.83 -3.71
CA TYR A 107 -17.07 -1.77 -3.60
C TYR A 107 -17.52 -0.55 -2.77
N ALA A 108 -16.87 -0.30 -1.62
CA ALA A 108 -17.16 0.87 -0.79
C ALA A 108 -16.90 2.18 -1.56
N LEU A 109 -15.77 2.31 -2.24
CA LEU A 109 -15.43 3.49 -3.05
C LEU A 109 -16.38 3.68 -4.25
N ALA A 110 -16.85 2.60 -4.86
CA ALA A 110 -17.83 2.67 -5.94
C ALA A 110 -19.21 3.16 -5.45
N LYS A 111 -19.59 2.82 -4.21
CA LYS A 111 -20.81 3.29 -3.56
C LYS A 111 -20.71 4.74 -3.05
N HIS A 112 -19.51 5.17 -2.76
CA HIS A 112 -19.19 6.47 -2.17
C HIS A 112 -18.11 7.18 -2.99
N PRO A 113 -18.44 7.66 -4.22
CA PRO A 113 -17.47 8.29 -5.11
C PRO A 113 -16.87 9.60 -4.57
N GLU A 114 -17.50 10.19 -3.55
CA GLU A 114 -16.98 11.34 -2.81
C GLU A 114 -15.78 11.01 -1.92
N ILE A 115 -15.53 9.72 -1.61
CA ILE A 115 -14.39 9.30 -0.78
C ILE A 115 -13.13 9.29 -1.65
N ASP A 116 -12.08 9.97 -1.19
CA ASP A 116 -10.78 10.02 -1.85
C ASP A 116 -9.76 9.08 -1.21
N MET A 117 -9.97 8.70 0.06
CA MET A 117 -9.07 7.85 0.82
C MET A 117 -9.85 6.93 1.77
N LEU A 118 -9.50 5.65 1.77
CA LEU A 118 -10.10 4.59 2.60
C LEU A 118 -9.00 3.80 3.29
N GLY A 119 -9.24 3.39 4.54
CA GLY A 119 -8.40 2.45 5.27
C GLY A 119 -9.21 1.33 5.90
N ALA A 120 -8.53 0.38 6.52
CA ALA A 120 -9.14 -0.75 7.19
C ALA A 120 -8.49 -1.05 8.54
N TYR A 121 -9.14 -1.89 9.33
CA TYR A 121 -8.53 -2.53 10.50
C TYR A 121 -7.49 -3.55 10.06
N ILE A 122 -6.54 -3.83 10.93
CA ILE A 122 -5.59 -4.92 10.76
C ILE A 122 -5.68 -5.88 11.96
N ASP A 123 -5.45 -7.15 11.68
CA ASP A 123 -5.23 -8.16 12.69
C ASP A 123 -3.72 -8.40 12.82
N GLU A 124 -3.21 -8.30 14.05
CA GLU A 124 -1.86 -8.71 14.39
C GLU A 124 -1.90 -10.20 14.75
N PHE A 125 -1.06 -11.00 14.12
CA PHE A 125 -1.06 -12.45 14.30
C PHE A 125 0.34 -12.96 14.66
N ASP A 126 0.37 -14.06 15.37
CA ASP A 126 1.62 -14.79 15.64
C ASP A 126 2.09 -15.47 14.35
N SER A 127 3.30 -15.18 13.90
CA SER A 127 3.84 -15.69 12.63
C SER A 127 4.14 -17.20 12.65
N GLN A 128 4.21 -17.82 13.84
CA GLN A 128 4.47 -19.26 13.98
C GLN A 128 3.17 -20.07 14.03
N THR A 129 2.16 -19.53 14.73
CA THR A 129 0.89 -20.26 14.94
C THR A 129 -0.22 -19.81 13.98
N GLY A 130 -0.12 -18.59 13.42
CA GLY A 130 -1.18 -17.96 12.63
C GLY A 130 -2.35 -17.43 13.48
N GLU A 131 -2.28 -17.54 14.80
CA GLU A 131 -3.34 -17.07 15.70
C GLU A 131 -3.38 -15.54 15.76
N VAL A 132 -4.58 -14.95 15.67
CA VAL A 132 -4.79 -13.51 15.83
C VAL A 132 -4.61 -13.14 17.29
N ILE A 133 -3.63 -12.26 17.57
CA ILE A 133 -3.30 -11.79 18.91
C ILE A 133 -4.11 -10.53 19.26
N ALA A 134 -4.27 -9.62 18.30
CA ALA A 134 -4.93 -8.34 18.49
C ALA A 134 -5.53 -7.81 17.18
N THR A 135 -6.53 -6.93 17.30
CA THR A 135 -7.06 -6.17 16.15
C THR A 135 -6.80 -4.68 16.39
N LYS A 136 -6.00 -4.05 15.54
CA LYS A 136 -5.76 -2.61 15.58
C LYS A 136 -6.86 -1.88 14.83
N LYS A 137 -7.69 -1.17 15.59
CA LYS A 137 -8.83 -0.40 15.08
C LYS A 137 -8.43 1.05 14.84
N THR A 138 -9.03 1.64 13.81
CA THR A 138 -8.88 3.05 13.42
C THR A 138 -10.24 3.74 13.41
N PRO A 139 -10.29 5.09 13.41
CA PRO A 139 -11.56 5.81 13.31
C PRO A 139 -12.33 5.43 12.04
N LEU A 140 -13.66 5.42 12.11
CA LEU A 140 -14.53 4.99 11.01
C LEU A 140 -15.19 6.13 10.27
N THR A 141 -15.41 7.27 10.93
CA THR A 141 -16.10 8.41 10.31
C THR A 141 -15.11 9.52 9.97
N ASN A 142 -15.41 10.30 8.92
CA ASN A 142 -14.57 11.43 8.52
C ASN A 142 -14.33 12.41 9.69
N LYS A 143 -15.35 12.71 10.49
CA LYS A 143 -15.21 13.56 11.68
C LYS A 143 -14.22 13.01 12.71
N GLU A 144 -14.26 11.71 12.96
CA GLU A 144 -13.34 11.05 13.90
C GLU A 144 -11.94 10.98 13.32
N ILE A 145 -11.79 10.71 12.01
CA ILE A 145 -10.52 10.70 11.27
C ILE A 145 -9.82 12.06 11.43
N HIS A 146 -10.51 13.17 11.12
CA HIS A 146 -9.95 14.52 11.28
C HIS A 146 -9.56 14.84 12.73
N LYS A 147 -10.37 14.42 13.71
CA LYS A 147 -10.05 14.62 15.13
C LYS A 147 -8.82 13.84 15.56
N TYR A 148 -8.71 12.58 15.11
CA TYR A 148 -7.60 11.68 15.43
C TYR A 148 -6.29 12.12 14.75
N ALA A 149 -6.38 12.58 13.50
CA ALA A 149 -5.25 13.09 12.71
C ALA A 149 -4.52 14.29 13.33
N ARG A 150 -5.11 14.96 14.32
CA ARG A 150 -4.41 16.03 15.06
C ARG A 150 -3.29 15.52 15.97
N ARG A 151 -3.21 14.21 16.21
CA ARG A 151 -2.28 13.62 17.20
C ARG A 151 -1.48 12.45 16.64
N ARG A 152 -2.05 11.69 15.69
CA ARG A 152 -1.43 10.48 15.11
C ARG A 152 -2.11 10.09 13.80
N ASN A 153 -1.45 9.20 13.05
CA ASN A 153 -2.02 8.68 11.81
C ASN A 153 -3.37 7.98 12.07
N PRO A 154 -4.47 8.44 11.44
CA PRO A 154 -5.80 7.85 11.61
C PRO A 154 -6.02 6.58 10.79
N PHE A 155 -5.06 6.16 9.98
CA PHE A 155 -5.11 4.96 9.16
C PHE A 155 -3.97 3.99 9.50
N ASN A 156 -4.20 2.72 9.25
CA ASN A 156 -3.15 1.72 9.13
C ASN A 156 -2.58 1.83 7.71
N ASN A 157 -1.34 2.27 7.58
CA ASN A 157 -0.71 2.66 6.31
C ASN A 157 -0.80 1.58 5.22
N GLN A 158 -0.54 0.32 5.58
CA GLN A 158 -0.60 -0.83 4.67
C GLN A 158 -2.01 -1.12 4.14
N THR A 159 -3.05 -0.52 4.73
CA THR A 159 -4.44 -0.73 4.30
C THR A 159 -4.98 0.38 3.41
N LEU A 160 -4.21 1.45 3.19
CA LEU A 160 -4.68 2.60 2.44
C LEU A 160 -5.09 2.22 1.02
N VAL A 161 -6.25 2.74 0.62
CA VAL A 161 -6.69 2.83 -0.78
C VAL A 161 -7.03 4.29 -1.03
N TYR A 162 -6.48 4.88 -2.09
CA TYR A 162 -6.70 6.29 -2.38
C TYR A 162 -6.72 6.56 -3.89
N LYS A 163 -7.29 7.70 -4.26
CA LYS A 163 -7.27 8.18 -5.64
C LYS A 163 -5.90 8.73 -6.01
N LYS A 164 -5.35 8.25 -7.14
CA LYS A 164 -4.06 8.71 -7.69
C LYS A 164 -4.07 10.22 -7.93
N SER A 165 -5.13 10.74 -8.56
CA SER A 165 -5.29 12.16 -8.85
C SER A 165 -5.18 13.03 -7.60
N ARG A 166 -5.76 12.58 -6.49
CA ARG A 166 -5.69 13.29 -5.19
C ARG A 166 -4.30 13.21 -4.57
N ALA A 167 -3.65 12.04 -4.64
CA ALA A 167 -2.27 11.91 -4.19
C ALA A 167 -1.32 12.86 -4.93
N LEU A 168 -1.48 12.98 -6.25
CA LEU A 168 -0.70 13.89 -7.09
C LEU A 168 -1.01 15.36 -6.80
N SER A 169 -2.27 15.75 -6.56
CA SER A 169 -2.65 17.13 -6.27
C SER A 169 -1.99 17.68 -5.00
N VAL A 170 -1.76 16.82 -3.99
CA VAL A 170 -1.06 17.22 -2.75
C VAL A 170 0.46 17.05 -2.82
N GLY A 171 1.00 16.67 -3.99
CA GLY A 171 2.44 16.49 -4.23
C GLY A 171 3.01 15.17 -3.69
N GLY A 172 2.16 14.16 -3.47
CA GLY A 172 2.56 12.83 -2.99
C GLY A 172 3.17 12.83 -1.58
N TYR A 173 4.02 11.85 -1.33
CA TYR A 173 4.77 11.72 -0.07
C TYR A 173 5.94 12.71 -0.01
N SER A 174 6.16 13.32 1.14
CA SER A 174 7.32 14.19 1.36
C SER A 174 8.59 13.40 1.62
N ASN A 175 9.73 14.02 1.28
CA ASN A 175 11.03 13.42 1.56
C ASN A 175 11.49 13.68 3.00
N ILE A 176 10.77 13.08 3.94
CA ILE A 176 11.10 13.13 5.37
C ILE A 176 11.49 11.73 5.85
N LYS A 177 12.38 11.65 6.85
CA LYS A 177 12.94 10.36 7.30
C LYS A 177 11.98 9.50 8.13
N ARG A 178 10.94 10.10 8.67
CA ARG A 178 9.95 9.42 9.54
C ARG A 178 8.60 10.08 9.41
N CYS A 179 7.54 9.31 9.60
CA CYS A 179 6.15 9.77 9.55
C CYS A 179 5.72 10.33 8.19
N GLU A 180 6.36 9.94 7.10
CA GLU A 180 6.00 10.32 5.73
C GLU A 180 4.59 9.87 5.36
N ASP A 181 4.15 8.73 5.90
CA ASP A 181 2.79 8.19 5.78
C ASP A 181 1.76 9.07 6.50
N TYR A 182 2.08 9.49 7.71
CA TYR A 182 1.20 10.37 8.47
C TYR A 182 1.11 11.78 7.84
N GLU A 183 2.23 12.31 7.39
CA GLU A 183 2.28 13.60 6.72
C GLU A 183 1.47 13.58 5.41
N PHE A 184 1.60 12.51 4.62
CA PHE A 184 0.81 12.31 3.40
C PHE A 184 -0.71 12.31 3.71
N VAL A 185 -1.14 11.55 4.71
CA VAL A 185 -2.55 11.53 5.15
C VAL A 185 -3.02 12.93 5.58
N VAL A 186 -2.21 13.65 6.34
CA VAL A 186 -2.57 15.02 6.79
C VAL A 186 -2.70 15.97 5.61
N LYS A 187 -1.82 15.88 4.60
CA LYS A 187 -1.95 16.69 3.37
C LYS A 187 -3.25 16.38 2.62
N MET A 188 -3.56 15.11 2.45
CA MET A 188 -4.81 14.67 1.81
C MET A 188 -6.03 15.23 2.55
N LEU A 189 -6.10 15.09 3.88
CA LEU A 189 -7.19 15.61 4.71
C LEU A 189 -7.29 17.14 4.69
N ALA A 190 -6.16 17.85 4.65
CA ALA A 190 -6.12 19.30 4.58
C ALA A 190 -6.60 19.84 3.22
N ASP A 191 -6.44 19.05 2.16
CA ASP A 191 -6.92 19.35 0.81
C ASP A 191 -8.37 18.88 0.56
N GLY A 192 -9.04 18.38 1.60
CA GLY A 192 -10.49 18.07 1.60
C GLY A 192 -10.83 16.60 1.25
N ALA A 193 -9.87 15.70 1.36
CA ALA A 193 -10.12 14.25 1.20
C ALA A 193 -10.97 13.68 2.32
#